data_3331ff3851f630912c660778876df9fd
#
_entry.id   3331ff3851f630912c660778876df9fd
#
_cell.length_a   1.000
_cell.length_b   1.000
_cell.length_c   1.000
_cell.angle_alpha   90.00
_cell.angle_beta   90.00
_cell.angle_gamma   90.00
#
_symmetry.space_group_name_H-M   'P 1'
#
loop_
_entity.id
_entity.type
_entity.pdbx_description
1 polymer ?
#
loop_
_entity_poly.entity_id
_entity_poly.type
_entity_poly.pdbx_seq_one_letter_code
_entity_poly.pdbx_strand_id
1 'polypeptide(L)'
;REVVKAVHNDPELTLVGGIDPTKAGEDVGSVAGIEQVGIKMNASIDEVLDTNKPDVIVDFTNPAVIYENAKKMLSAGIHVVIGTTGLTTEQRDELDAIGRANNANCLVAPNFSLGAVMMMKVSAELAPYFPNVEIIELHHNHKYDAPSGTAILTAKLINDAKQAAKVTADEDLTRESLPGARGAKVDDVTIHSVRLPGYVAHQEVLFGGYDETLTIRHDSLSRLSFMPGVVLACKKISSKTGLTYGLEHYL
;
A
#
# COMPACT_ATOMS: atom_id res chain seq x y z
N ARG A 1 -4.99 -14.88 3.92
CA ARG A 1 -4.92 -16.11 3.10
C ARG A 1 -3.92 -15.94 1.96
N GLU A 2 -4.07 -14.90 1.12
CA GLU A 2 -3.20 -14.72 -0.05
C GLU A 2 -1.74 -14.49 0.33
N VAL A 3 -1.46 -13.80 1.44
CA VAL A 3 -0.10 -13.64 1.98
C VAL A 3 0.52 -15.00 2.33
N VAL A 4 -0.23 -15.90 2.97
CA VAL A 4 0.24 -17.25 3.30
C VAL A 4 0.64 -18.00 2.05
N LYS A 5 -0.21 -17.98 1.01
CA LYS A 5 0.09 -18.60 -0.29
C LYS A 5 1.35 -18.02 -0.93
N ALA A 6 1.46 -16.69 -0.92
CA ALA A 6 2.60 -15.99 -1.52
C ALA A 6 3.92 -16.33 -0.80
N VAL A 7 3.91 -16.32 0.53
CA VAL A 7 5.09 -16.69 1.34
C VAL A 7 5.43 -18.18 1.15
N HIS A 8 4.43 -19.07 1.18
CA HIS A 8 4.64 -20.51 1.01
C HIS A 8 5.23 -20.87 -0.36
N ASN A 9 4.84 -20.15 -1.41
CA ASN A 9 5.29 -20.42 -2.79
C ASN A 9 6.63 -19.74 -3.14
N ASP A 10 7.14 -18.86 -2.30
CA ASP A 10 8.39 -18.15 -2.58
C ASP A 10 9.58 -18.96 -2.06
N PRO A 11 10.58 -19.28 -2.92
CA PRO A 11 11.69 -20.16 -2.54
C PRO A 11 12.69 -19.55 -1.53
N GLU A 12 12.65 -18.23 -1.32
CA GLU A 12 13.55 -17.51 -0.40
C GLU A 12 12.86 -17.19 0.94
N LEU A 13 11.58 -17.54 1.10
CA LEU A 13 10.82 -17.32 2.32
C LEU A 13 10.39 -18.66 2.94
N THR A 14 10.35 -18.70 4.26
CA THR A 14 9.85 -19.85 5.01
C THR A 14 8.63 -19.43 5.81
N LEU A 15 7.49 -20.06 5.53
CA LEU A 15 6.28 -19.87 6.33
C LEU A 15 6.46 -20.56 7.69
N VAL A 16 6.41 -19.82 8.78
CA VAL A 16 6.63 -20.33 10.15
C VAL A 16 5.39 -20.22 11.06
N GLY A 17 4.37 -19.46 10.66
CA GLY A 17 3.17 -19.27 11.47
C GLY A 17 2.07 -18.47 10.79
N GLY A 18 0.93 -18.45 11.44
CA GLY A 18 -0.20 -17.58 11.13
C GLY A 18 -0.94 -17.23 12.41
N ILE A 19 -1.56 -16.07 12.46
CA ILE A 19 -2.30 -15.56 13.62
C ILE A 19 -3.73 -15.23 13.18
N ASP A 20 -4.68 -15.94 13.73
CA ASP A 20 -6.12 -15.62 13.62
C ASP A 20 -6.84 -16.21 14.84
N PRO A 21 -7.34 -15.37 15.78
CA PRO A 21 -8.02 -15.87 16.98
C PRO A 21 -9.21 -16.77 16.70
N THR A 22 -9.88 -16.58 15.53
CA THR A 22 -11.06 -17.36 15.14
C THR A 22 -10.70 -18.70 14.51
N LYS A 23 -9.43 -18.91 14.16
CA LYS A 23 -8.89 -20.08 13.46
C LYS A 23 -7.78 -20.81 14.23
N ALA A 24 -7.60 -20.44 15.49
CA ALA A 24 -6.57 -21.04 16.34
C ALA A 24 -6.65 -22.59 16.37
N GLY A 25 -5.50 -23.23 16.19
CA GLY A 25 -5.37 -24.68 16.15
C GLY A 25 -5.64 -25.34 14.79
N GLU A 26 -6.27 -24.64 13.82
CA GLU A 26 -6.41 -25.12 12.44
C GLU A 26 -5.04 -25.07 11.71
N ASP A 27 -4.85 -25.88 10.67
CA ASP A 27 -3.65 -25.82 9.84
C ASP A 27 -3.65 -24.55 8.98
N VAL A 28 -2.51 -23.83 8.97
CA VAL A 28 -2.35 -22.54 8.25
C VAL A 28 -2.58 -22.71 6.75
N GLY A 29 -2.09 -23.81 6.15
CA GLY A 29 -2.31 -24.11 4.73
C GLY A 29 -3.78 -24.36 4.42
N SER A 30 -4.46 -25.17 5.25
CA SER A 30 -5.89 -25.44 5.12
C SER A 30 -6.73 -24.15 5.22
N VAL A 31 -6.43 -23.27 6.17
CA VAL A 31 -7.09 -21.96 6.32
C VAL A 31 -6.83 -21.07 5.10
N ALA A 32 -5.65 -21.13 4.52
CA ALA A 32 -5.31 -20.41 3.31
C ALA A 32 -5.95 -20.98 2.03
N GLY A 33 -6.38 -22.25 2.05
CA GLY A 33 -6.94 -22.96 0.90
C GLY A 33 -5.86 -23.58 0.00
N ILE A 34 -4.77 -24.03 0.60
CA ILE A 34 -3.71 -24.89 -0.01
C ILE A 34 -3.62 -26.21 0.76
N GLU A 35 -2.71 -27.08 0.38
CA GLU A 35 -2.43 -28.30 1.12
C GLU A 35 -1.98 -28.01 2.56
N GLN A 36 -2.14 -29.00 3.44
CA GLN A 36 -1.70 -28.88 4.83
C GLN A 36 -0.17 -28.70 4.86
N VAL A 37 0.27 -27.70 5.63
CA VAL A 37 1.68 -27.37 5.79
C VAL A 37 2.25 -27.85 7.15
N GLY A 38 1.41 -28.43 8.00
CA GLY A 38 1.81 -28.93 9.33
C GLY A 38 2.02 -27.83 10.38
N ILE A 39 1.66 -26.58 10.07
CA ILE A 39 1.80 -25.41 10.95
C ILE A 39 0.41 -25.03 11.46
N LYS A 40 0.25 -24.88 12.78
CA LYS A 40 -1.02 -24.48 13.38
C LYS A 40 -1.14 -22.96 13.45
N MET A 41 -2.37 -22.47 13.23
CA MET A 41 -2.73 -21.08 13.52
C MET A 41 -2.64 -20.80 15.01
N ASN A 42 -2.06 -19.68 15.38
CA ASN A 42 -1.99 -19.18 16.75
C ASN A 42 -3.18 -18.24 17.02
N ALA A 43 -3.60 -18.17 18.29
CA ALA A 43 -4.66 -17.25 18.70
C ALA A 43 -4.15 -15.82 18.88
N SER A 44 -2.86 -15.63 19.17
CA SER A 44 -2.28 -14.32 19.51
C SER A 44 -0.84 -14.18 19.03
N ILE A 45 -0.34 -12.93 19.05
CA ILE A 45 1.07 -12.63 18.82
C ILE A 45 1.94 -13.29 19.91
N ASP A 46 1.48 -13.27 21.16
CA ASP A 46 2.24 -13.78 22.30
C ASP A 46 2.54 -15.28 22.11
N GLU A 47 1.58 -16.08 21.62
CA GLU A 47 1.83 -17.51 21.30
C GLU A 47 2.89 -17.71 20.21
N VAL A 48 2.93 -16.83 19.20
CA VAL A 48 3.94 -16.89 18.15
C VAL A 48 5.33 -16.54 18.70
N LEU A 49 5.41 -15.56 19.60
CA LEU A 49 6.67 -15.15 20.23
C LEU A 49 7.25 -16.26 21.11
N ASP A 50 6.38 -17.02 21.78
CA ASP A 50 6.78 -18.12 22.68
C ASP A 50 7.21 -19.40 21.92
N THR A 51 6.66 -19.62 20.72
CA THR A 51 6.87 -20.88 20.00
C THR A 51 7.85 -20.78 18.83
N ASN A 52 7.69 -19.78 17.98
CA ASN A 52 8.47 -19.62 16.75
C ASN A 52 8.74 -18.13 16.53
N LYS A 53 9.85 -17.62 17.01
CA LYS A 53 10.22 -16.24 16.76
C LYS A 53 10.50 -16.00 15.27
N PRO A 54 9.55 -15.44 14.49
CA PRO A 54 9.78 -15.17 13.07
C PRO A 54 10.72 -13.99 12.89
N ASP A 55 11.39 -13.91 11.74
CA ASP A 55 12.17 -12.73 11.37
C ASP A 55 11.25 -11.56 10.99
N VAL A 56 10.12 -11.86 10.33
CA VAL A 56 9.17 -10.87 9.79
C VAL A 56 7.73 -11.30 10.06
N ILE A 57 6.89 -10.39 10.52
CA ILE A 57 5.43 -10.56 10.56
C ILE A 57 4.78 -9.59 9.58
N VAL A 58 3.83 -10.11 8.78
CA VAL A 58 2.99 -9.32 7.88
C VAL A 58 1.63 -9.12 8.51
N ASP A 59 1.21 -7.86 8.71
CA ASP A 59 -0.06 -7.51 9.33
C ASP A 59 -1.04 -6.87 8.32
N PHE A 60 -2.19 -7.51 8.15
CA PHE A 60 -3.36 -7.02 7.43
C PHE A 60 -4.61 -7.14 8.31
N THR A 61 -4.53 -6.68 9.54
CA THR A 61 -5.65 -6.72 10.51
C THR A 61 -6.64 -5.57 10.29
N ASN A 62 -6.77 -4.67 11.25
CA ASN A 62 -7.64 -3.51 11.17
C ASN A 62 -7.07 -2.33 11.98
N PRO A 63 -7.57 -1.08 11.76
CA PRO A 63 -7.06 0.12 12.42
C PRO A 63 -7.12 0.11 13.94
N ALA A 64 -8.03 -0.67 14.54
CA ALA A 64 -8.22 -0.67 16.00
C ALA A 64 -7.11 -1.43 16.74
N VAL A 65 -6.42 -2.37 16.09
CA VAL A 65 -5.45 -3.26 16.76
C VAL A 65 -4.03 -3.12 16.22
N ILE A 66 -3.84 -2.58 15.02
CA ILE A 66 -2.54 -2.57 14.35
C ILE A 66 -1.44 -1.87 15.16
N TYR A 67 -1.76 -0.78 15.84
CA TYR A 67 -0.78 -0.03 16.62
C TYR A 67 -0.21 -0.87 17.78
N GLU A 68 -1.08 -1.49 18.59
CA GLU A 68 -0.65 -2.32 19.72
C GLU A 68 0.04 -3.62 19.23
N ASN A 69 -0.43 -4.20 18.13
CA ASN A 69 0.23 -5.35 17.49
C ASN A 69 1.67 -4.99 17.07
N ALA A 70 1.84 -3.88 16.36
CA ALA A 70 3.15 -3.44 15.88
C ALA A 70 4.11 -3.14 17.04
N LYS A 71 3.63 -2.51 18.12
CA LYS A 71 4.44 -2.28 19.33
C LYS A 71 4.97 -3.59 19.90
N LYS A 72 4.12 -4.59 20.08
CA LYS A 72 4.53 -5.90 20.60
C LYS A 72 5.59 -6.56 19.73
N MET A 73 5.35 -6.61 18.41
CA MET A 73 6.25 -7.24 17.45
C MET A 73 7.62 -6.55 17.41
N LEU A 74 7.64 -5.22 17.29
CA LEU A 74 8.87 -4.44 17.27
C LEU A 74 9.64 -4.51 18.60
N SER A 75 8.94 -4.50 19.74
CA SER A 75 9.54 -4.67 21.08
C SER A 75 10.20 -6.03 21.25
N ALA A 76 9.70 -7.06 20.56
CA ALA A 76 10.30 -8.40 20.53
C ALA A 76 11.47 -8.53 19.53
N GLY A 77 11.82 -7.45 18.82
CA GLY A 77 12.89 -7.44 17.82
C GLY A 77 12.49 -8.11 16.50
N ILE A 78 11.20 -8.13 16.15
CA ILE A 78 10.68 -8.72 14.92
C ILE A 78 10.39 -7.60 13.91
N HIS A 79 10.82 -7.78 12.66
CA HIS A 79 10.48 -6.86 11.58
C HIS A 79 8.98 -6.94 11.25
N VAL A 80 8.36 -5.80 10.90
CA VAL A 80 6.92 -5.73 10.65
C VAL A 80 6.61 -5.11 9.30
N VAL A 81 5.85 -5.82 8.48
CA VAL A 81 5.28 -5.32 7.21
C VAL A 81 3.80 -5.06 7.41
N ILE A 82 3.38 -3.80 7.36
CA ILE A 82 2.02 -3.37 7.67
C ILE A 82 1.29 -2.94 6.40
N GLY A 83 0.20 -3.64 6.08
CA GLY A 83 -0.76 -3.26 5.04
C GLY A 83 -2.04 -2.63 5.61
N THR A 84 -2.20 -2.66 6.91
CA THR A 84 -3.33 -2.03 7.61
C THR A 84 -3.15 -0.52 7.64
N THR A 85 -4.18 0.23 7.24
CA THR A 85 -4.20 1.70 7.29
C THR A 85 -4.67 2.22 8.64
N GLY A 86 -4.51 3.53 8.90
CA GLY A 86 -5.07 4.20 10.08
C GLY A 86 -4.08 4.57 11.17
N LEU A 87 -2.79 4.25 11.03
CA LEU A 87 -1.75 4.74 11.94
C LEU A 87 -1.57 6.25 11.79
N THR A 88 -1.61 7.00 12.90
CA THR A 88 -1.32 8.44 12.91
C THR A 88 0.19 8.69 12.76
N THR A 89 0.56 9.94 12.52
CA THR A 89 1.98 10.33 12.44
C THR A 89 2.69 10.05 13.76
N GLU A 90 2.09 10.43 14.87
CA GLU A 90 2.62 10.24 16.23
C GLU A 90 2.82 8.75 16.56
N GLN A 91 1.85 7.91 16.15
CA GLN A 91 2.00 6.45 16.30
C GLN A 91 3.14 5.89 15.46
N ARG A 92 3.33 6.38 14.24
CA ARG A 92 4.45 5.96 13.39
C ARG A 92 5.79 6.38 13.97
N ASP A 93 5.88 7.60 14.51
CA ASP A 93 7.11 8.11 15.16
C ASP A 93 7.46 7.27 16.41
N GLU A 94 6.46 6.87 17.19
CA GLU A 94 6.66 5.97 18.35
C GLU A 94 7.11 4.57 17.90
N LEU A 95 6.49 4.01 16.86
CA LEU A 95 6.89 2.71 16.30
C LEU A 95 8.30 2.75 15.71
N ASP A 96 8.72 3.85 15.08
CA ASP A 96 10.10 4.04 14.62
C ASP A 96 11.08 3.99 15.80
N ALA A 97 10.79 4.72 16.87
CA ALA A 97 11.63 4.73 18.06
C ALA A 97 11.76 3.33 18.71
N ILE A 98 10.63 2.61 18.83
CA ILE A 98 10.62 1.24 19.36
C ILE A 98 11.42 0.31 18.48
N GLY A 99 11.21 0.37 17.16
CA GLY A 99 11.92 -0.46 16.18
C GLY A 99 13.43 -0.24 16.26
N ARG A 100 13.89 1.00 16.27
CA ARG A 100 15.32 1.35 16.41
C ARG A 100 15.92 0.83 17.70
N ALA A 101 15.21 0.96 18.81
CA ALA A 101 15.68 0.50 20.12
C ALA A 101 15.85 -1.04 20.19
N ASN A 102 15.11 -1.79 19.38
CA ASN A 102 15.09 -3.26 19.39
C ASN A 102 15.69 -3.90 18.12
N ASN A 103 16.36 -3.13 17.26
CA ASN A 103 16.90 -3.58 15.98
C ASN A 103 15.85 -4.23 15.06
N ALA A 104 14.62 -3.74 15.11
CA ALA A 104 13.51 -4.18 14.30
C ALA A 104 13.10 -3.06 13.33
N ASN A 105 12.81 -3.41 12.09
CA ASN A 105 12.39 -2.46 11.07
C ASN A 105 10.88 -2.59 10.81
N CYS A 106 10.26 -1.49 10.43
CA CYS A 106 8.84 -1.42 10.12
C CYS A 106 8.62 -0.84 8.72
N LEU A 107 7.85 -1.50 7.91
CA LEU A 107 7.29 -0.94 6.68
C LEU A 107 5.80 -0.72 6.86
N VAL A 108 5.34 0.51 6.69
CA VAL A 108 3.91 0.82 6.55
C VAL A 108 3.67 1.18 5.09
N ALA A 109 2.97 0.32 4.35
CA ALA A 109 2.70 0.56 2.93
C ALA A 109 1.19 0.69 2.68
N PRO A 110 0.73 1.87 2.23
CA PRO A 110 -0.68 2.06 1.87
C PRO A 110 -1.07 1.29 0.60
N ASN A 111 -0.09 0.87 -0.20
CA ASN A 111 -0.30 0.06 -1.39
C ASN A 111 0.88 -0.90 -1.61
N PHE A 112 0.58 -2.18 -1.86
CA PHE A 112 1.56 -3.22 -2.19
C PHE A 112 1.55 -3.62 -3.66
N SER A 113 0.71 -3.03 -4.50
CA SER A 113 0.75 -3.27 -5.94
C SER A 113 1.97 -2.58 -6.55
N LEU A 114 2.94 -3.37 -7.02
CA LEU A 114 4.17 -2.83 -7.63
C LEU A 114 3.86 -1.90 -8.81
N GLY A 115 2.90 -2.27 -9.65
CA GLY A 115 2.49 -1.45 -10.78
C GLY A 115 1.89 -0.11 -10.34
N ALA A 116 1.04 -0.09 -9.29
CA ALA A 116 0.49 1.15 -8.76
C ALA A 116 1.57 2.04 -8.14
N VAL A 117 2.48 1.45 -7.37
CA VAL A 117 3.60 2.19 -6.76
C VAL A 117 4.53 2.77 -7.82
N MET A 118 4.86 1.98 -8.87
CA MET A 118 5.66 2.47 -9.99
C MET A 118 4.94 3.56 -10.79
N MET A 119 3.65 3.42 -11.03
CA MET A 119 2.84 4.46 -11.67
C MET A 119 2.92 5.77 -10.89
N MET A 120 2.75 5.75 -9.55
CA MET A 120 2.86 6.95 -8.70
C MET A 120 4.25 7.58 -8.80
N LYS A 121 5.31 6.76 -8.68
CA LYS A 121 6.70 7.22 -8.73
C LYS A 121 7.04 7.85 -10.08
N VAL A 122 6.75 7.16 -11.19
CA VAL A 122 7.02 7.66 -12.54
C VAL A 122 6.18 8.91 -12.84
N SER A 123 4.93 8.96 -12.35
CA SER A 123 4.09 10.15 -12.51
C SER A 123 4.68 11.39 -11.82
N ALA A 124 5.26 11.24 -10.63
CA ALA A 124 5.96 12.32 -9.97
C ALA A 124 7.24 12.75 -10.73
N GLU A 125 7.99 11.79 -11.29
CA GLU A 125 9.19 12.08 -12.08
C GLU A 125 8.87 12.81 -13.39
N LEU A 126 7.70 12.55 -14.00
CA LEU A 126 7.24 13.21 -15.23
C LEU A 126 6.59 14.57 -15.01
N ALA A 127 6.02 14.79 -13.84
CA ALA A 127 5.27 16.01 -13.52
C ALA A 127 5.99 17.35 -13.82
N PRO A 128 7.33 17.48 -13.65
CA PRO A 128 8.06 18.69 -14.02
C PRO A 128 8.04 19.04 -15.51
N TYR A 129 7.72 18.09 -16.38
CA TYR A 129 7.76 18.25 -17.85
C TYR A 129 6.37 18.49 -18.46
N PHE A 130 5.31 18.23 -17.69
CA PHE A 130 3.92 18.37 -18.14
C PHE A 130 3.13 19.29 -17.20
N PRO A 131 2.76 20.50 -17.63
CA PRO A 131 2.08 21.46 -16.75
C PRO A 131 0.68 20.99 -16.33
N ASN A 132 -0.03 20.26 -17.19
CA ASN A 132 -1.41 19.86 -16.96
C ASN A 132 -1.50 18.35 -16.69
N VAL A 133 -2.14 17.96 -15.59
CA VAL A 133 -2.29 16.56 -15.19
C VAL A 133 -3.70 16.33 -14.65
N GLU A 134 -4.35 15.27 -15.15
CA GLU A 134 -5.60 14.74 -14.59
C GLU A 134 -5.47 13.26 -14.26
N ILE A 135 -6.28 12.80 -13.32
CA ILE A 135 -6.30 11.39 -12.90
C ILE A 135 -7.72 10.85 -13.08
N ILE A 136 -7.84 9.65 -13.64
CA ILE A 136 -9.08 8.87 -13.67
C ILE A 136 -8.86 7.62 -12.81
N GLU A 137 -9.62 7.46 -11.73
CA GLU A 137 -9.58 6.26 -10.92
C GLU A 137 -10.90 5.49 -11.04
N LEU A 138 -10.82 4.15 -11.18
CA LEU A 138 -11.96 3.32 -11.47
C LEU A 138 -11.99 2.14 -10.49
N HIS A 139 -13.09 2.02 -9.75
CA HIS A 139 -13.30 0.96 -8.77
C HIS A 139 -14.72 0.38 -8.84
N HIS A 140 -14.89 -0.75 -8.15
CA HIS A 140 -16.21 -1.32 -7.95
C HIS A 140 -17.11 -0.37 -7.14
N ASN A 141 -18.42 -0.48 -7.34
CA ASN A 141 -19.44 0.37 -6.74
C ASN A 141 -19.66 0.19 -5.22
N HIS A 142 -18.91 -0.71 -4.57
CA HIS A 142 -18.88 -0.90 -3.11
C HIS A 142 -17.69 -0.22 -2.42
N LYS A 143 -16.88 0.57 -3.14
CA LYS A 143 -15.81 1.37 -2.55
C LYS A 143 -16.41 2.63 -1.93
N TYR A 144 -16.19 2.83 -0.61
CA TYR A 144 -16.81 3.91 0.15
C TYR A 144 -16.21 5.29 -0.14
N ASP A 145 -14.89 5.38 -0.26
CA ASP A 145 -14.18 6.63 -0.51
C ASP A 145 -14.13 6.97 -2.01
N ALA A 146 -14.27 8.25 -2.31
CA ALA A 146 -14.05 8.86 -3.61
C ALA A 146 -13.55 10.31 -3.40
N PRO A 147 -12.40 10.69 -4.00
CA PRO A 147 -11.46 9.85 -4.74
C PRO A 147 -10.76 8.79 -3.87
N SER A 148 -10.14 7.78 -4.52
CA SER A 148 -9.38 6.75 -3.82
C SER A 148 -8.14 7.34 -3.15
N GLY A 149 -7.71 6.75 -2.02
CA GLY A 149 -6.49 7.17 -1.32
C GLY A 149 -5.24 7.13 -2.21
N THR A 150 -5.14 6.16 -3.12
CA THR A 150 -4.05 6.08 -4.10
C THR A 150 -4.07 7.25 -5.07
N ALA A 151 -5.25 7.66 -5.57
CA ALA A 151 -5.36 8.81 -6.48
C ALA A 151 -5.01 10.12 -5.78
N ILE A 152 -5.47 10.31 -4.55
CA ILE A 152 -5.10 11.48 -3.72
C ILE A 152 -3.59 11.53 -3.48
N LEU A 153 -2.97 10.40 -3.15
CA LEU A 153 -1.53 10.33 -2.94
C LEU A 153 -0.76 10.61 -4.23
N THR A 154 -1.21 10.04 -5.36
CA THR A 154 -0.62 10.32 -6.68
C THR A 154 -0.66 11.81 -7.00
N ALA A 155 -1.81 12.45 -6.81
CA ALA A 155 -1.97 13.89 -7.04
C ALA A 155 -1.02 14.72 -6.17
N LYS A 156 -0.88 14.39 -4.88
CA LYS A 156 0.06 15.07 -3.98
C LYS A 156 1.52 14.94 -4.46
N LEU A 157 1.95 13.73 -4.81
CA LEU A 157 3.32 13.50 -5.31
C LEU A 157 3.59 14.29 -6.59
N ILE A 158 2.62 14.37 -7.49
CA ILE A 158 2.69 15.20 -8.71
C ILE A 158 2.81 16.68 -8.36
N ASN A 159 1.96 17.18 -7.47
CA ASN A 159 1.99 18.58 -7.04
C ASN A 159 3.30 18.95 -6.35
N ASP A 160 3.81 18.11 -5.46
CA ASP A 160 5.10 18.31 -4.78
C ASP A 160 6.25 18.41 -5.80
N ALA A 161 6.27 17.52 -6.80
CA ALA A 161 7.27 17.54 -7.86
C ALA A 161 7.16 18.79 -8.76
N LYS A 162 5.94 19.21 -9.14
CA LYS A 162 5.70 20.45 -9.88
C LYS A 162 6.15 21.68 -9.08
N GLN A 163 5.81 21.77 -7.81
CA GLN A 163 6.22 22.88 -6.93
C GLN A 163 7.76 22.96 -6.81
N ALA A 164 8.43 21.84 -6.61
CA ALA A 164 9.90 21.79 -6.56
C ALA A 164 10.53 22.27 -7.86
N ALA A 165 9.93 21.96 -9.01
CA ALA A 165 10.37 22.39 -10.33
C ALA A 165 9.84 23.78 -10.75
N LYS A 166 8.97 24.42 -9.95
CA LYS A 166 8.30 25.71 -10.24
C LYS A 166 7.47 25.67 -11.53
N VAL A 167 6.82 24.54 -11.79
CA VAL A 167 5.90 24.35 -12.92
C VAL A 167 4.48 24.61 -12.45
N THR A 168 3.75 25.43 -13.18
CA THR A 168 2.33 25.75 -12.92
C THR A 168 1.46 25.18 -14.03
N ALA A 169 0.25 24.76 -13.69
CA ALA A 169 -0.74 24.37 -14.68
C ALA A 169 -1.21 25.58 -15.50
N ASP A 170 -1.63 25.32 -16.73
CA ASP A 170 -2.32 26.33 -17.54
C ASP A 170 -3.70 26.65 -16.95
N GLU A 171 -4.24 27.83 -17.28
CA GLU A 171 -5.57 28.22 -16.84
C GLU A 171 -6.65 27.34 -17.47
N ASP A 172 -7.50 26.73 -16.64
CA ASP A 172 -8.68 25.99 -17.11
C ASP A 172 -9.86 26.95 -17.30
N LEU A 173 -10.18 27.25 -18.55
CA LEU A 173 -11.28 28.14 -18.94
C LEU A 173 -12.66 27.47 -18.99
N THR A 174 -12.74 26.19 -18.57
CA THR A 174 -13.99 25.41 -18.61
C THR A 174 -15.06 26.02 -17.71
N ARG A 175 -16.26 26.16 -18.25
CA ARG A 175 -17.47 26.49 -17.50
C ARG A 175 -18.32 25.23 -17.33
N GLU A 176 -18.50 24.79 -16.09
CA GLU A 176 -19.32 23.61 -15.82
C GLU A 176 -20.80 23.87 -16.15
N SER A 177 -21.36 23.11 -17.05
CA SER A 177 -22.79 23.09 -17.33
C SER A 177 -23.59 22.37 -16.25
N LEU A 178 -22.94 21.43 -15.55
CA LEU A 178 -23.47 20.70 -14.39
C LEU A 178 -22.42 20.70 -13.30
N PRO A 179 -22.76 20.98 -12.03
CA PRO A 179 -21.82 20.97 -10.92
C PRO A 179 -21.10 19.61 -10.79
N GLY A 180 -19.78 19.65 -10.63
CA GLY A 180 -18.94 18.46 -10.48
C GLY A 180 -18.52 17.78 -11.78
N ALA A 181 -18.85 18.35 -12.95
CA ALA A 181 -18.45 17.81 -14.25
C ALA A 181 -16.92 17.72 -14.42
N ARG A 182 -16.17 18.61 -13.74
CA ARG A 182 -14.70 18.63 -13.75
C ARG A 182 -14.05 17.81 -12.63
N GLY A 183 -14.83 16.99 -11.91
CA GLY A 183 -14.30 16.11 -10.86
C GLY A 183 -13.90 16.85 -9.57
N ALA A 184 -12.98 16.27 -8.81
CA ALA A 184 -12.46 16.82 -7.56
C ALA A 184 -11.02 17.29 -7.72
N LYS A 185 -10.64 18.41 -7.10
CA LYS A 185 -9.26 18.94 -7.16
C LYS A 185 -8.48 18.57 -5.90
N VAL A 186 -7.23 18.15 -6.10
CA VAL A 186 -6.18 18.10 -5.09
C VAL A 186 -5.08 19.04 -5.58
N ASP A 187 -5.05 20.25 -5.03
CA ASP A 187 -4.26 21.38 -5.53
C ASP A 187 -4.52 21.60 -7.04
N ASP A 188 -3.51 21.47 -7.90
CA ASP A 188 -3.64 21.67 -9.35
C ASP A 188 -4.09 20.41 -10.13
N VAL A 189 -4.16 19.24 -9.48
CA VAL A 189 -4.51 17.98 -10.16
C VAL A 189 -6.00 17.68 -9.99
N THR A 190 -6.69 17.48 -11.09
CA THR A 190 -8.10 17.05 -11.11
C THR A 190 -8.21 15.54 -11.08
N ILE A 191 -9.11 15.00 -10.25
CA ILE A 191 -9.36 13.55 -10.12
C ILE A 191 -10.81 13.25 -10.48
N HIS A 192 -11.01 12.31 -11.40
CA HIS A 192 -12.29 11.76 -11.80
C HIS A 192 -12.47 10.36 -11.20
N SER A 193 -13.58 10.13 -10.51
CA SER A 193 -13.85 8.84 -9.85
C SER A 193 -14.95 8.08 -10.55
N VAL A 194 -14.64 6.89 -11.10
CA VAL A 194 -15.60 5.98 -11.71
C VAL A 194 -15.95 4.85 -10.74
N ARG A 195 -17.24 4.56 -10.58
CA ARG A 195 -17.76 3.47 -9.74
C ARG A 195 -18.71 2.60 -10.55
N LEU A 196 -18.22 1.41 -10.97
CA LEU A 196 -19.02 0.46 -11.75
C LEU A 196 -18.76 -0.98 -11.30
N PRO A 197 -19.79 -1.86 -11.34
CA PRO A 197 -19.57 -3.30 -11.20
C PRO A 197 -18.59 -3.81 -12.24
N GLY A 198 -17.72 -4.75 -11.86
CA GLY A 198 -16.72 -5.36 -12.75
C GLY A 198 -15.32 -4.74 -12.62
N TYR A 199 -15.19 -3.51 -12.19
CA TYR A 199 -13.87 -2.96 -11.84
C TYR A 199 -13.37 -3.50 -10.49
N VAL A 200 -12.04 -3.59 -10.36
CA VAL A 200 -11.36 -3.91 -9.10
C VAL A 200 -10.69 -2.65 -8.55
N ALA A 201 -9.56 -2.26 -9.11
CA ALA A 201 -8.84 -1.05 -8.77
C ALA A 201 -7.95 -0.64 -9.95
N HIS A 202 -8.24 0.49 -10.56
CA HIS A 202 -7.57 0.97 -11.75
C HIS A 202 -7.29 2.46 -11.62
N GLN A 203 -6.23 2.93 -12.26
CA GLN A 203 -5.93 4.36 -12.32
C GLN A 203 -5.20 4.69 -13.61
N GLU A 204 -5.61 5.79 -14.23
CA GLU A 204 -4.91 6.47 -15.31
C GLU A 204 -4.42 7.82 -14.83
N VAL A 205 -3.20 8.18 -15.19
CA VAL A 205 -2.64 9.51 -15.02
C VAL A 205 -2.41 10.07 -16.42
N LEU A 206 -3.11 11.15 -16.73
CA LEU A 206 -3.12 11.81 -18.02
C LEU A 206 -2.26 13.08 -17.92
N PHE A 207 -1.24 13.18 -18.72
CA PHE A 207 -0.35 14.33 -18.82
C PHE A 207 -0.62 15.06 -20.13
N GLY A 208 -0.83 16.36 -20.06
CA GLY A 208 -1.00 17.25 -21.21
C GLY A 208 0.21 18.16 -21.40
N GLY A 209 0.77 18.14 -22.59
CA GLY A 209 1.87 19.01 -23.04
C GLY A 209 1.50 19.75 -24.34
N TYR A 210 2.49 20.41 -24.95
CA TYR A 210 2.30 21.13 -26.20
C TYR A 210 2.12 20.15 -27.38
N ASP A 211 0.92 20.09 -27.95
CA ASP A 211 0.50 19.18 -29.03
C ASP A 211 0.71 17.69 -28.73
N GLU A 212 0.80 17.29 -27.46
CA GLU A 212 0.98 15.90 -27.06
C GLU A 212 0.24 15.55 -25.77
N THR A 213 -0.05 14.28 -25.60
CA THR A 213 -0.51 13.71 -24.33
C THR A 213 0.28 12.45 -24.01
N LEU A 214 0.50 12.22 -22.72
CA LEU A 214 1.07 10.96 -22.24
C LEU A 214 0.12 10.37 -21.18
N THR A 215 -0.15 9.07 -21.29
CA THR A 215 -1.00 8.36 -20.30
C THR A 215 -0.22 7.22 -19.67
N ILE A 216 -0.25 7.16 -18.34
CA ILE A 216 0.23 6.01 -17.58
C ILE A 216 -0.99 5.34 -16.95
N ARG A 217 -1.15 4.05 -17.19
CA ARG A 217 -2.28 3.26 -16.67
C ARG A 217 -1.80 2.07 -15.87
N HIS A 218 -2.46 1.83 -14.75
CA HIS A 218 -2.34 0.62 -13.95
C HIS A 218 -3.71 -0.02 -13.73
N ASP A 219 -3.78 -1.33 -13.95
CA ASP A 219 -4.97 -2.14 -13.76
C ASP A 219 -4.68 -3.28 -12.76
N SER A 220 -5.31 -3.24 -11.60
CA SER A 220 -5.33 -4.34 -10.66
C SER A 220 -6.53 -5.24 -10.97
N LEU A 221 -6.27 -6.45 -11.46
CA LEU A 221 -7.32 -7.39 -11.87
C LEU A 221 -7.82 -8.26 -10.72
N SER A 222 -7.04 -8.36 -9.64
CA SER A 222 -7.41 -9.07 -8.43
C SER A 222 -6.54 -8.64 -7.26
N ARG A 223 -6.91 -9.02 -6.03
CA ARG A 223 -6.11 -8.77 -4.83
C ARG A 223 -4.75 -9.49 -4.83
N LEU A 224 -4.55 -10.47 -5.72
CA LEU A 224 -3.26 -11.14 -5.90
C LEU A 224 -2.17 -10.18 -6.38
N SER A 225 -2.53 -9.09 -7.05
CA SER A 225 -1.60 -8.05 -7.52
C SER A 225 -0.79 -7.39 -6.39
N PHE A 226 -1.23 -7.51 -5.14
CA PHE A 226 -0.49 -6.99 -3.97
C PHE A 226 0.61 -7.95 -3.50
N MET A 227 0.50 -9.24 -3.80
CA MET A 227 1.38 -10.25 -3.23
C MET A 227 2.85 -10.12 -3.62
N PRO A 228 3.22 -9.78 -4.86
CA PRO A 228 4.61 -9.52 -5.21
C PRO A 228 5.26 -8.41 -4.38
N GLY A 229 4.51 -7.36 -4.06
CA GLY A 229 5.00 -6.28 -3.20
C GLY A 229 5.14 -6.69 -1.74
N VAL A 230 4.24 -7.53 -1.23
CA VAL A 230 4.37 -8.09 0.13
C VAL A 230 5.61 -8.97 0.23
N VAL A 231 5.83 -9.86 -0.73
CA VAL A 231 7.03 -10.72 -0.79
C VAL A 231 8.30 -9.88 -0.88
N LEU A 232 8.33 -8.88 -1.76
CA LEU A 232 9.45 -7.93 -1.87
C LEU A 232 9.73 -7.24 -0.54
N ALA A 233 8.68 -6.77 0.15
CA ALA A 233 8.80 -6.13 1.45
C ALA A 233 9.42 -7.08 2.49
N CYS A 234 8.95 -8.31 2.57
CA CYS A 234 9.50 -9.31 3.49
C CYS A 234 11.00 -9.55 3.25
N LYS A 235 11.41 -9.67 1.97
CA LYS A 235 12.81 -9.92 1.60
C LYS A 235 13.72 -8.72 1.86
N LYS A 236 13.21 -7.50 1.69
CA LYS A 236 14.03 -6.28 1.75
C LYS A 236 13.89 -5.49 3.06
N ILE A 237 13.01 -5.87 3.98
CA ILE A 237 12.73 -5.08 5.20
C ILE A 237 13.98 -4.79 6.03
N SER A 238 14.96 -5.69 6.05
CA SER A 238 16.23 -5.53 6.76
C SER A 238 17.19 -4.51 6.10
N SER A 239 16.93 -4.09 4.86
CA SER A 239 17.79 -3.14 4.13
C SER A 239 17.63 -1.68 4.55
N LYS A 240 16.60 -1.37 5.33
CA LYS A 240 16.32 -0.04 5.89
C LYS A 240 16.33 -0.12 7.40
N THR A 241 16.63 1.01 8.07
CA THR A 241 16.63 1.07 9.53
C THR A 241 15.45 1.91 10.02
N GLY A 242 14.72 1.38 11.01
CA GLY A 242 13.57 2.05 11.60
C GLY A 242 12.28 1.89 10.77
N LEU A 243 11.38 2.87 10.84
CA LEU A 243 10.11 2.85 10.12
C LEU A 243 10.25 3.54 8.76
N THR A 244 9.80 2.85 7.72
CA THR A 244 9.66 3.37 6.36
C THR A 244 8.18 3.44 6.01
N TYR A 245 7.73 4.57 5.45
CA TYR A 245 6.36 4.73 4.95
C TYR A 245 6.37 4.76 3.42
N GLY A 246 5.77 3.75 2.80
CA GLY A 246 5.71 3.57 1.36
C GLY A 246 6.62 2.48 0.82
N LEU A 247 6.06 1.63 -0.06
CA LEU A 247 6.79 0.53 -0.69
C LEU A 247 7.84 1.00 -1.70
N GLU A 248 7.67 2.21 -2.25
CA GLU A 248 8.57 2.83 -3.23
C GLU A 248 10.02 2.94 -2.76
N HIS A 249 10.23 2.97 -1.46
CA HIS A 249 11.57 3.03 -0.86
C HIS A 249 12.34 1.71 -0.91
N TYR A 250 11.68 0.62 -1.32
CA TYR A 250 12.26 -0.71 -1.46
C TYR A 250 12.37 -1.18 -2.92
N LEU A 251 11.95 -0.33 -3.89
CA LEU A 251 12.01 -0.61 -5.33
C LEU A 251 13.37 -0.28 -5.94
#